data_44ed911a8b1153d56035d968e346ef69
#
_entry.id   44ed911a8b1153d56035d968e346ef69
#
_cell.length_a   1.000
_cell.length_b   1.000
_cell.length_c   1.000
_cell.angle_alpha   90.00
_cell.angle_beta   90.00
_cell.angle_gamma   90.00
#
_symmetry.space_group_name_H-M   'P 1'
#
loop_
_entity.id
_entity.type
_entity.pdbx_description
1 polymer ?
#
loop_
_entity_poly.entity_id
_entity_poly.type
_entity_poly.pdbx_seq_one_letter_code
_entity_poly.pdbx_strand_id
1 'polypeptide(L)'
;MSEGLEAGAAAPEFDLPVDGGGRASLSGLKGKKVVLYFYPRDDTSGCTAEAIAFNGLRDKFEAAGAFLLGVSPDSVKSHDKFKKKYELQFSLGADETKSMLEAYGVWREKSMYGRKYMGVERTTILIGADGRIARIWRKVKVPGHAEEVLAAARAI
;
A
#
# COMPACT_ATOMS: atom_id res chain seq x y z
N MET A 1 -9.69 -17.86 -0.23
CA MET A 1 -8.24 -17.87 0.07
C MET A 1 -7.60 -16.62 -0.50
N SER A 2 -6.97 -15.87 0.38
CA SER A 2 -6.38 -14.60 -0.02
C SER A 2 -5.17 -14.78 -0.92
N GLU A 3 -4.46 -15.91 -0.81
CA GLU A 3 -3.36 -16.17 -1.72
C GLU A 3 -3.82 -16.43 -3.16
N GLY A 4 -5.12 -16.40 -3.40
CA GLY A 4 -5.65 -16.49 -4.75
C GLY A 4 -5.57 -15.20 -5.57
N LEU A 5 -5.12 -14.09 -4.97
CA LEU A 5 -4.95 -12.85 -5.71
C LEU A 5 -3.79 -12.97 -6.68
N GLU A 6 -4.04 -12.57 -7.93
CA GLU A 6 -3.03 -12.63 -8.97
C GLU A 6 -3.30 -11.60 -10.06
N ALA A 7 -2.32 -11.36 -10.90
CA ALA A 7 -2.46 -10.44 -12.02
C ALA A 7 -3.62 -10.87 -12.92
N GLY A 8 -4.42 -9.92 -13.36
CA GLY A 8 -5.61 -10.16 -14.18
C GLY A 8 -6.89 -10.26 -13.37
N ALA A 9 -6.81 -10.54 -12.07
CA ALA A 9 -7.99 -10.64 -11.23
C ALA A 9 -8.52 -9.25 -10.88
N ALA A 10 -9.83 -9.17 -10.62
CA ALA A 10 -10.40 -7.93 -10.09
C ALA A 10 -9.84 -7.68 -8.69
N ALA A 11 -9.41 -6.44 -8.42
CA ALA A 11 -8.94 -6.08 -7.10
C ALA A 11 -10.11 -6.05 -6.13
N PRO A 12 -9.95 -6.58 -4.90
CA PRO A 12 -11.00 -6.47 -3.89
C PRO A 12 -11.34 -5.02 -3.59
N GLU A 13 -12.64 -4.73 -3.45
CA GLU A 13 -13.10 -3.40 -3.06
C GLU A 13 -12.59 -3.07 -1.66
N PHE A 14 -12.27 -1.81 -1.43
CA PHE A 14 -11.94 -1.31 -0.10
C PHE A 14 -12.53 0.08 0.09
N ASP A 15 -12.74 0.44 1.35
CA ASP A 15 -13.19 1.77 1.73
C ASP A 15 -12.71 1.98 3.16
N LEU A 16 -11.73 2.85 3.33
CA LEU A 16 -11.13 3.03 4.65
C LEU A 16 -10.75 4.49 4.90
N PRO A 17 -10.63 4.86 6.19
CA PRO A 17 -10.20 6.21 6.52
C PRO A 17 -8.73 6.42 6.18
N VAL A 18 -8.40 7.63 5.80
CA VAL A 18 -7.01 8.02 5.51
C VAL A 18 -6.60 9.17 6.42
N ASP A 19 -5.32 9.46 6.42
CA ASP A 19 -4.78 10.62 7.13
C ASP A 19 -5.57 11.87 6.77
N GLY A 20 -5.64 12.79 7.71
CA GLY A 20 -6.37 14.05 7.51
C GLY A 20 -7.88 13.94 7.65
N GLY A 21 -8.41 12.76 7.91
CA GLY A 21 -9.83 12.56 8.18
C GLY A 21 -10.70 12.25 6.98
N GLY A 22 -10.10 12.08 5.79
CA GLY A 22 -10.85 11.67 4.60
C GLY A 22 -11.01 10.17 4.50
N ARG A 23 -11.46 9.71 3.34
CA ARG A 23 -11.60 8.28 3.05
C ARG A 23 -11.09 7.99 1.66
N ALA A 24 -10.62 6.76 1.44
CA ALA A 24 -10.25 6.27 0.12
C ALA A 24 -10.97 4.97 -0.15
N SER A 25 -11.49 4.81 -1.35
CA SER A 25 -12.14 3.58 -1.77
C SER A 25 -11.71 3.24 -3.19
N LEU A 26 -11.72 1.96 -3.51
CA LEU A 26 -11.37 1.54 -4.87
C LEU A 26 -12.38 2.08 -5.88
N SER A 27 -13.67 2.03 -5.55
CA SER A 27 -14.72 2.55 -6.43
C SER A 27 -14.55 4.06 -6.66
N GLY A 28 -14.09 4.80 -5.66
CA GLY A 28 -13.84 6.24 -5.78
C GLY A 28 -12.61 6.57 -6.62
N LEU A 29 -11.78 5.58 -6.90
CA LEU A 29 -10.56 5.76 -7.71
C LEU A 29 -10.70 5.20 -9.12
N LYS A 30 -11.92 4.86 -9.55
CA LYS A 30 -12.18 4.34 -10.88
C LYS A 30 -11.58 5.24 -11.95
N GLY A 31 -10.95 4.62 -12.94
CA GLY A 31 -10.33 5.36 -14.03
C GLY A 31 -8.89 5.79 -13.75
N LYS A 32 -8.43 5.61 -12.53
CA LYS A 32 -7.03 5.87 -12.17
C LYS A 32 -6.31 4.56 -11.92
N LYS A 33 -5.02 4.54 -12.22
CA LYS A 33 -4.15 3.47 -11.74
C LYS A 33 -3.96 3.67 -10.25
N VAL A 34 -3.85 2.58 -9.49
CA VAL A 34 -3.67 2.65 -8.04
C VAL A 34 -2.45 1.85 -7.64
N VAL A 35 -1.57 2.46 -6.88
CA VAL A 35 -0.45 1.77 -6.26
C VAL A 35 -0.78 1.62 -4.79
N LEU A 36 -1.09 0.39 -4.37
CA LEU A 36 -1.30 0.05 -2.97
C LEU A 36 -0.04 -0.57 -2.43
N TYR A 37 0.51 -0.03 -1.35
CA TYR A 37 1.57 -0.77 -0.68
C TYR A 37 1.19 -0.98 0.77
N PHE A 38 1.36 -2.21 1.23
CA PHE A 38 1.02 -2.62 2.59
C PHE A 38 2.30 -2.71 3.39
N TYR A 39 2.29 -2.12 4.58
CA TYR A 39 3.47 -2.10 5.44
C TYR A 39 3.06 -2.34 6.90
N PRO A 40 3.99 -2.89 7.72
CA PRO A 40 3.62 -3.33 9.07
C PRO A 40 3.29 -2.22 10.07
N ARG A 41 4.04 -1.10 10.07
CA ARG A 41 3.88 -0.13 11.14
C ARG A 41 4.54 1.20 10.82
N ASP A 42 3.84 2.29 11.12
CA ASP A 42 4.36 3.65 10.97
C ASP A 42 5.65 3.84 11.78
N ASP A 43 6.55 4.63 11.21
CA ASP A 43 7.76 5.11 11.89
C ASP A 43 8.71 4.00 12.36
N THR A 44 8.69 2.86 11.67
CA THR A 44 9.74 1.85 11.79
C THR A 44 10.74 2.08 10.65
N SER A 45 11.97 1.58 10.80
CA SER A 45 13.04 1.92 9.85
C SER A 45 12.73 1.52 8.40
N GLY A 46 12.28 0.30 8.16
CA GLY A 46 11.95 -0.16 6.82
C GLY A 46 10.74 0.54 6.23
N CYS A 47 9.71 0.74 7.04
CA CYS A 47 8.49 1.42 6.59
C CYS A 47 8.75 2.89 6.29
N THR A 48 9.61 3.54 7.08
CA THR A 48 10.00 4.93 6.84
C THR A 48 10.78 5.05 5.54
N ALA A 49 11.74 4.15 5.32
CA ALA A 49 12.53 4.15 4.08
C ALA A 49 11.65 3.95 2.85
N GLU A 50 10.69 3.05 2.94
CA GLU A 50 9.74 2.80 1.84
C GLU A 50 8.87 4.02 1.56
N ALA A 51 8.33 4.63 2.62
CA ALA A 51 7.49 5.83 2.48
C ALA A 51 8.27 6.98 1.84
N ILE A 52 9.51 7.20 2.29
CA ILE A 52 10.36 8.25 1.72
C ILE A 52 10.65 8.00 0.25
N ALA A 53 10.90 6.74 -0.12
CA ALA A 53 11.19 6.37 -1.50
C ALA A 53 9.99 6.66 -2.41
N PHE A 54 8.78 6.24 -2.00
CA PHE A 54 7.57 6.56 -2.76
C PHE A 54 7.30 8.06 -2.80
N ASN A 55 7.50 8.74 -1.69
CA ASN A 55 7.25 10.17 -1.61
C ASN A 55 8.15 10.95 -2.56
N GLY A 56 9.40 10.55 -2.70
CA GLY A 56 10.33 11.19 -3.61
C GLY A 56 9.94 11.04 -5.08
N LEU A 57 9.13 10.05 -5.41
CA LEU A 57 8.66 9.79 -6.77
C LEU A 57 7.19 10.16 -6.97
N ARG A 58 6.54 10.76 -5.98
CA ARG A 58 5.08 10.99 -6.03
C ARG A 58 4.62 11.78 -7.24
N ASP A 59 5.38 12.80 -7.63
CA ASP A 59 5.01 13.61 -8.80
C ASP A 59 5.06 12.78 -10.08
N LYS A 60 6.02 11.86 -10.15
CA LYS A 60 6.15 10.97 -11.31
C LYS A 60 5.02 9.95 -11.36
N PHE A 61 4.59 9.44 -10.20
CA PHE A 61 3.42 8.57 -10.13
C PHE A 61 2.16 9.32 -10.57
N GLU A 62 1.99 10.54 -10.11
CA GLU A 62 0.84 11.36 -10.49
C GLU A 62 0.85 11.62 -12.01
N ALA A 63 2.02 11.94 -12.58
CA ALA A 63 2.15 12.15 -14.02
C ALA A 63 1.83 10.87 -14.80
N ALA A 64 2.04 9.70 -14.20
CA ALA A 64 1.69 8.42 -14.82
C ALA A 64 0.21 8.06 -14.62
N GLY A 65 -0.57 8.90 -13.96
CA GLY A 65 -1.99 8.66 -13.69
C GLY A 65 -2.23 7.70 -12.53
N ALA A 66 -1.27 7.56 -11.63
CA ALA A 66 -1.36 6.61 -10.53
C ALA A 66 -1.57 7.32 -9.19
N PHE A 67 -2.50 6.79 -8.39
CA PHE A 67 -2.76 7.23 -7.03
C PHE A 67 -1.98 6.35 -6.06
N LEU A 68 -1.16 6.97 -5.20
CA LEU A 68 -0.39 6.24 -4.18
C LEU A 68 -1.18 6.12 -2.90
N LEU A 69 -1.28 4.90 -2.36
CA LEU A 69 -1.94 4.66 -1.09
C LEU A 69 -1.12 3.65 -0.28
N GLY A 70 -0.56 4.10 0.84
CA GLY A 70 0.07 3.19 1.79
C GLY A 70 -0.98 2.73 2.80
N VAL A 71 -0.95 1.47 3.19
CA VAL A 71 -1.95 0.89 4.11
C VAL A 71 -1.25 0.11 5.21
N SER A 72 -1.64 0.37 6.45
CA SER A 72 -1.17 -0.40 7.60
C SER A 72 -2.31 -0.51 8.61
N PRO A 73 -2.16 -1.34 9.66
CA PRO A 73 -3.17 -1.42 10.72
C PRO A 73 -3.11 -0.25 11.71
N ASP A 74 -2.23 0.71 11.51
CA ASP A 74 -2.14 1.89 12.38
C ASP A 74 -3.37 2.77 12.24
N SER A 75 -3.60 3.62 13.26
CA SER A 75 -4.74 4.55 13.28
C SER A 75 -4.49 5.77 12.40
N VAL A 76 -5.56 6.50 12.09
CA VAL A 76 -5.45 7.78 11.39
C VAL A 76 -4.53 8.73 12.16
N LYS A 77 -4.64 8.75 13.49
CA LYS A 77 -3.81 9.62 14.33
C LYS A 77 -2.33 9.28 14.18
N SER A 78 -2.00 8.00 14.13
CA SER A 78 -0.63 7.54 13.89
C SER A 78 -0.14 7.99 12.51
N HIS A 79 -0.99 7.81 11.49
CA HIS A 79 -0.66 8.24 10.13
C HIS A 79 -0.45 9.74 10.02
N ASP A 80 -1.25 10.53 10.72
CA ASP A 80 -1.07 11.99 10.73
C ASP A 80 0.31 12.38 11.28
N LYS A 81 0.73 11.73 12.36
CA LYS A 81 2.05 11.98 12.95
C LYS A 81 3.18 11.56 12.02
N PHE A 82 3.06 10.38 11.43
CA PHE A 82 4.06 9.83 10.52
C PHE A 82 4.21 10.73 9.30
N LYS A 83 3.08 11.12 8.71
CA LYS A 83 3.06 11.99 7.55
C LYS A 83 3.72 13.34 7.84
N LYS A 84 3.40 13.92 8.98
CA LYS A 84 3.95 15.21 9.39
C LYS A 84 5.47 15.11 9.64
N LYS A 85 5.88 14.06 10.32
CA LYS A 85 7.29 13.88 10.69
C LYS A 85 8.20 13.79 9.48
N TYR A 86 7.77 13.11 8.42
CA TYR A 86 8.57 12.87 7.23
C TYR A 86 8.09 13.64 6.01
N GLU A 87 7.13 14.55 6.19
CA GLU A 87 6.58 15.39 5.13
C GLU A 87 6.09 14.58 3.92
N LEU A 88 5.40 13.49 4.22
CA LEU A 88 4.83 12.63 3.17
C LEU A 88 3.65 13.33 2.52
N GLN A 89 3.53 13.22 1.20
CA GLN A 89 2.50 13.92 0.44
C GLN A 89 1.63 12.99 -0.37
N PHE A 90 1.42 11.79 0.14
CA PHE A 90 0.47 10.84 -0.44
C PHE A 90 -0.37 10.26 0.71
N SER A 91 -1.46 9.56 0.36
CA SER A 91 -2.42 9.10 1.35
C SER A 91 -1.97 7.86 2.10
N LEU A 92 -2.26 7.83 3.39
CA LEU A 92 -2.00 6.67 4.25
C LEU A 92 -3.34 6.17 4.79
N GLY A 93 -3.67 4.93 4.50
CA GLY A 93 -4.93 4.31 4.87
C GLY A 93 -4.82 3.54 6.19
N ALA A 94 -5.83 3.71 7.04
CA ALA A 94 -5.86 3.09 8.36
C ALA A 94 -6.80 1.88 8.34
N ASP A 95 -6.24 0.68 8.31
CA ASP A 95 -7.02 -0.56 8.32
C ASP A 95 -6.95 -1.22 9.70
N GLU A 96 -7.49 -0.54 10.70
CA GLU A 96 -7.42 -1.01 12.08
C GLU A 96 -8.12 -2.35 12.30
N THR A 97 -9.18 -2.62 11.53
CA THR A 97 -9.90 -3.89 11.63
C THR A 97 -9.20 -5.04 10.92
N LYS A 98 -8.19 -4.75 10.10
CA LYS A 98 -7.46 -5.70 9.27
C LYS A 98 -8.29 -6.34 8.16
N SER A 99 -9.50 -5.86 7.90
CA SER A 99 -10.36 -6.46 6.87
C SER A 99 -9.77 -6.32 5.48
N MET A 100 -9.17 -5.17 5.15
CA MET A 100 -8.50 -5.00 3.86
C MET A 100 -7.21 -5.81 3.79
N LEU A 101 -6.44 -5.84 4.88
CA LEU A 101 -5.21 -6.63 4.94
C LEU A 101 -5.50 -8.11 4.70
N GLU A 102 -6.60 -8.61 5.25
CA GLU A 102 -7.03 -10.00 5.04
C GLU A 102 -7.52 -10.23 3.61
N ALA A 103 -8.34 -9.30 3.10
CA ALA A 103 -8.87 -9.43 1.74
C ALA A 103 -7.76 -9.47 0.69
N TYR A 104 -6.68 -8.74 0.92
CA TYR A 104 -5.55 -8.70 0.00
C TYR A 104 -4.49 -9.76 0.30
N GLY A 105 -4.69 -10.58 1.35
CA GLY A 105 -3.81 -11.70 1.65
C GLY A 105 -2.46 -11.31 2.23
N VAL A 106 -2.38 -10.13 2.86
CA VAL A 106 -1.12 -9.63 3.41
C VAL A 106 -1.04 -9.73 4.93
N TRP A 107 -2.16 -10.06 5.60
CA TRP A 107 -2.18 -10.30 7.05
C TRP A 107 -1.84 -11.76 7.27
N ARG A 108 -0.61 -12.03 7.68
CA ARG A 108 -0.05 -13.38 7.70
C ARG A 108 0.65 -13.71 8.98
N GLU A 109 0.76 -15.01 9.26
CA GLU A 109 1.57 -15.50 10.37
C GLU A 109 3.04 -15.30 10.03
N LYS A 110 3.77 -14.72 10.96
CA LYS A 110 5.22 -14.50 10.87
C LYS A 110 5.90 -15.20 12.03
N SER A 111 7.19 -15.47 11.88
CA SER A 111 7.99 -16.11 12.93
C SER A 111 9.25 -15.29 13.18
N MET A 112 9.58 -15.10 14.44
CA MET A 112 10.80 -14.41 14.84
C MET A 112 11.29 -15.01 16.14
N TYR A 113 12.52 -15.50 16.14
CA TYR A 113 13.13 -16.14 17.32
C TYR A 113 12.27 -17.27 17.88
N GLY A 114 11.68 -18.07 17.01
CA GLY A 114 10.82 -19.19 17.40
C GLY A 114 9.42 -18.80 17.84
N ARG A 115 9.09 -17.52 17.86
CA ARG A 115 7.76 -17.04 18.19
C ARG A 115 6.95 -16.77 16.93
N LYS A 116 5.69 -17.19 16.95
CA LYS A 116 4.76 -16.91 15.88
C LYS A 116 3.87 -15.73 16.26
N TYR A 117 3.60 -14.86 15.30
CA TYR A 117 2.71 -13.73 15.50
C TYR A 117 2.10 -13.33 14.17
N MET A 118 0.96 -12.61 14.23
CA MET A 118 0.32 -12.12 13.02
C MET A 118 0.87 -10.74 12.67
N GLY A 119 1.10 -10.50 11.39
CA GLY A 119 1.59 -9.22 10.94
C GLY A 119 1.43 -9.04 9.44
N VAL A 120 1.79 -7.86 8.95
CA VAL A 120 1.69 -7.53 7.53
C VAL A 120 2.93 -8.03 6.79
N GLU A 121 2.69 -8.81 5.73
CA GLU A 121 3.76 -9.14 4.78
C GLU A 121 3.87 -7.97 3.81
N ARG A 122 5.03 -7.33 3.78
CA ARG A 122 5.24 -6.14 2.94
C ARG A 122 4.97 -6.49 1.47
N THR A 123 3.95 -5.86 0.90
CA THR A 123 3.43 -6.20 -0.43
C THR A 123 3.02 -4.93 -1.14
N THR A 124 3.28 -4.85 -2.44
CA THR A 124 2.79 -3.75 -3.28
C THR A 124 1.93 -4.35 -4.38
N ILE A 125 0.80 -3.71 -4.65
CA ILE A 125 -0.13 -4.14 -5.70
C ILE A 125 -0.41 -2.95 -6.61
N LEU A 126 -0.18 -3.16 -7.90
CA LEU A 126 -0.49 -2.17 -8.94
C LEU A 126 -1.82 -2.56 -9.57
N ILE A 127 -2.80 -1.66 -9.48
CA ILE A 127 -4.13 -1.86 -10.03
C ILE A 127 -4.28 -0.94 -11.24
N GLY A 128 -4.75 -1.49 -12.34
CA GLY A 128 -4.99 -0.72 -13.55
C GLY A 128 -6.24 0.15 -13.44
N ALA A 129 -6.40 1.06 -14.40
CA ALA A 129 -7.57 1.96 -14.43
C ALA A 129 -8.88 1.20 -14.56
N ASP A 130 -8.85 -0.05 -15.03
CA ASP A 130 -10.02 -0.93 -15.13
C ASP A 130 -10.37 -1.66 -13.85
N GLY A 131 -9.61 -1.42 -12.76
CA GLY A 131 -9.85 -2.08 -11.47
C GLY A 131 -9.26 -3.47 -11.35
N ARG A 132 -8.49 -3.91 -12.35
CA ARG A 132 -7.86 -5.23 -12.32
C ARG A 132 -6.42 -5.11 -11.85
N ILE A 133 -5.95 -6.13 -11.14
CA ILE A 133 -4.58 -6.20 -10.67
C ILE A 133 -3.66 -6.37 -11.88
N ALA A 134 -2.72 -5.43 -12.05
CA ALA A 134 -1.74 -5.50 -13.13
C ALA A 134 -0.49 -6.24 -12.67
N ARG A 135 -0.08 -6.05 -11.43
CA ARG A 135 1.12 -6.70 -10.90
C ARG A 135 1.12 -6.72 -9.37
N ILE A 136 1.74 -7.76 -8.81
CA ILE A 136 1.90 -7.94 -7.36
C ILE A 136 3.36 -8.17 -7.04
N TRP A 137 3.89 -7.45 -6.05
CA TRP A 137 5.22 -7.68 -5.48
C TRP A 137 5.03 -8.13 -4.04
N ARG A 138 5.40 -9.37 -3.75
CA ARG A 138 5.30 -9.93 -2.40
C ARG A 138 6.66 -9.91 -1.72
N LYS A 139 6.66 -9.89 -0.38
CA LYS A 139 7.90 -9.90 0.42
C LYS A 139 8.89 -8.86 -0.07
N VAL A 140 8.40 -7.63 -0.19
CA VAL A 140 9.12 -6.52 -0.79
C VAL A 140 10.40 -6.20 -0.02
N LYS A 141 11.47 -5.97 -0.78
CA LYS A 141 12.71 -5.37 -0.27
C LYS A 141 12.74 -3.93 -0.74
N VAL A 142 12.91 -3.01 0.20
CA VAL A 142 12.72 -1.58 -0.05
C VAL A 142 13.70 -0.97 -1.07
N PRO A 143 15.02 -1.26 -1.05
CA PRO A 143 15.92 -0.61 -2.00
C PRO A 143 15.54 -0.85 -3.46
N GLY A 144 15.34 0.22 -4.22
CA GLY A 144 15.02 0.15 -5.64
C GLY A 144 13.58 -0.21 -5.95
N HIS A 145 12.77 -0.52 -4.94
CA HIS A 145 11.41 -1.00 -5.16
C HIS A 145 10.49 0.09 -5.73
N ALA A 146 10.53 1.29 -5.18
CA ALA A 146 9.64 2.37 -5.65
C ALA A 146 9.89 2.70 -7.12
N GLU A 147 11.14 2.68 -7.56
CA GLU A 147 11.50 2.89 -8.96
C GLU A 147 10.96 1.77 -9.84
N GLU A 148 11.04 0.55 -9.39
CA GLU A 148 10.50 -0.60 -10.13
C GLU A 148 9.00 -0.50 -10.29
N VAL A 149 8.30 -0.11 -9.23
CA VAL A 149 6.85 0.08 -9.27
C VAL A 149 6.47 1.21 -10.23
N LEU A 150 7.24 2.31 -10.20
CA LEU A 150 6.99 3.42 -11.12
C LEU A 150 7.13 2.98 -12.58
N ALA A 151 8.17 2.23 -12.89
CA ALA A 151 8.36 1.71 -14.26
C ALA A 151 7.17 0.86 -14.69
N ALA A 152 6.67 0.00 -13.81
CA ALA A 152 5.51 -0.84 -14.10
C ALA A 152 4.25 0.01 -14.29
N ALA A 153 4.05 1.04 -13.47
CA ALA A 153 2.90 1.93 -13.58
C ALA A 153 2.90 2.70 -14.91
N ARG A 154 4.07 3.07 -15.38
CA ARG A 154 4.20 3.75 -16.68
C ARG A 154 3.93 2.83 -17.86
N ALA A 155 4.09 1.53 -17.67
CA ALA A 155 3.95 0.55 -18.74
C ALA A 155 2.50 0.12 -18.99
N ILE A 156 1.56 0.51 -18.14
CA ILE A 156 0.16 0.10 -18.32
C ILE A 156 -0.77 1.26 -18.66
#